data_069796970be4c151d4e126cff3ba7617
#
_entry.id   069796970be4c151d4e126cff3ba7617
#
_cell.length_a   1.000
_cell.length_b   1.000
_cell.length_c   1.000
_cell.angle_alpha   90.00
_cell.angle_beta   90.00
_cell.angle_gamma   90.00
#
_symmetry.space_group_name_H-M   'P 1'
#
loop_
_entity.id
_entity.type
_entity.pdbx_description
1 polymer ?
#
loop_
_entity_poly.entity_id
_entity_poly.type
_entity_poly.pdbx_seq_one_letter_code
_entity_poly.pdbx_strand_id
1 'polypeptide(L)'
;MTASATRKLIDRYYAAFNAQDTDTMLDCLGTGFVHDVSQGERRKGKKRFAEFLAHMHKCYHEQLSDIAVMTSTDGARAAAEFKLEGRYLATDEGLPPAAGQTYRLTVGAFFEIEDGKITRVSTHYSLPDWTRQVIG
;
A
#
# COMPACT_ATOMS: atom_id res chain seq x y z
N MET A 1 17.02 -16.01 -3.39
CA MET A 1 16.49 -14.64 -3.41
C MET A 1 17.57 -13.70 -2.91
N THR A 2 17.65 -12.50 -3.44
CA THR A 2 18.68 -11.52 -3.07
C THR A 2 18.02 -10.20 -2.68
N ALA A 3 18.76 -9.36 -1.96
CA ALA A 3 18.33 -8.01 -1.66
C ALA A 3 18.00 -7.21 -2.93
N SER A 4 18.82 -7.36 -3.97
CA SER A 4 18.61 -6.69 -5.26
C SER A 4 17.30 -7.15 -5.94
N ALA A 5 17.03 -8.45 -5.95
CA ALA A 5 15.79 -8.98 -6.52
C ALA A 5 14.55 -8.51 -5.73
N THR A 6 14.66 -8.47 -4.41
CA THR A 6 13.57 -7.96 -3.56
C THR A 6 13.32 -6.47 -3.82
N ARG A 7 14.38 -5.66 -3.96
CA ARG A 7 14.23 -4.24 -4.28
C ARG A 7 13.48 -4.05 -5.60
N LYS A 8 13.83 -4.81 -6.62
CA LYS A 8 13.14 -4.75 -7.93
C LYS A 8 11.68 -5.14 -7.82
N LEU A 9 11.37 -6.14 -7.00
CA LEU A 9 9.99 -6.58 -6.76
C LEU A 9 9.16 -5.45 -6.13
N ILE A 10 9.70 -4.80 -5.09
CA ILE A 10 9.00 -3.70 -4.41
C ILE A 10 8.84 -2.50 -5.35
N ASP A 11 9.88 -2.17 -6.14
CA ASP A 11 9.80 -1.09 -7.13
C ASP A 11 8.68 -1.37 -8.15
N ARG A 12 8.58 -2.60 -8.63
CA ARG A 12 7.51 -3.02 -9.55
C ARG A 12 6.13 -2.88 -8.93
N TYR A 13 6.00 -3.29 -7.67
CA TYR A 13 4.76 -3.21 -6.93
C TYR A 13 4.26 -1.75 -6.81
N TYR A 14 5.14 -0.82 -6.43
CA TYR A 14 4.76 0.59 -6.28
C TYR A 14 4.59 1.31 -7.62
N ALA A 15 5.34 0.94 -8.65
CA ALA A 15 5.10 1.47 -9.99
C ALA A 15 3.69 1.08 -10.48
N ALA A 16 3.28 -0.16 -10.22
CA ALA A 16 1.94 -0.64 -10.53
C ALA A 16 0.87 0.10 -9.72
N PHE A 17 1.15 0.38 -8.44
CA PHE A 17 0.24 1.18 -7.62
C PHE A 17 0.01 2.55 -8.25
N ASN A 18 1.06 3.25 -8.61
CA ASN A 18 0.96 4.59 -9.22
C ASN A 18 0.26 4.56 -10.58
N ALA A 19 0.36 3.47 -11.32
CA ALA A 19 -0.32 3.28 -12.59
C ALA A 19 -1.76 2.77 -12.43
N GLN A 20 -2.19 2.49 -11.21
CA GLN A 20 -3.46 1.83 -10.89
C GLN A 20 -3.61 0.49 -11.60
N ASP A 21 -2.50 -0.21 -11.76
CA ASP A 21 -2.42 -1.51 -12.43
C ASP A 21 -2.56 -2.62 -11.39
N THR A 22 -3.80 -2.93 -11.04
CA THR A 22 -4.13 -3.95 -10.04
C THR A 22 -3.57 -5.32 -10.43
N ASP A 23 -3.66 -5.71 -11.69
CA ASP A 23 -3.19 -7.02 -12.13
C ASP A 23 -1.70 -7.22 -11.89
N THR A 24 -0.88 -6.20 -12.17
CA THR A 24 0.55 -6.27 -11.89
C THR A 24 0.83 -6.30 -10.39
N MET A 25 0.09 -5.52 -9.59
CA MET A 25 0.22 -5.59 -8.13
C MET A 25 -0.05 -7.00 -7.63
N LEU A 26 -1.14 -7.63 -8.08
CA LEU A 26 -1.50 -8.99 -7.67
C LEU A 26 -0.46 -10.01 -8.14
N ASP A 27 0.16 -9.80 -9.30
CA ASP A 27 1.22 -10.67 -9.79
C ASP A 27 2.48 -10.63 -8.93
N CYS A 28 2.69 -9.55 -8.20
CA CYS A 28 3.79 -9.44 -7.24
C CYS A 28 3.56 -10.26 -5.97
N LEU A 29 2.33 -10.73 -5.73
CA LEU A 29 1.96 -11.40 -4.49
C LEU A 29 2.08 -12.93 -4.62
N GLY A 30 2.50 -13.56 -3.54
CA GLY A 30 2.65 -15.00 -3.47
C GLY A 30 1.41 -15.73 -2.96
N THR A 31 1.46 -17.05 -3.04
CA THR A 31 0.46 -17.93 -2.43
C THR A 31 0.50 -17.72 -0.91
N GLY A 32 -0.65 -17.68 -0.29
CA GLY A 32 -0.73 -17.47 1.16
C GLY A 32 -0.51 -16.01 1.58
N PHE A 33 -0.57 -15.07 0.65
CA PHE A 33 -0.42 -13.64 0.93
C PHE A 33 -1.37 -13.17 2.04
N VAL A 34 -0.83 -12.33 2.93
CA VAL A 34 -1.61 -11.69 3.98
C VAL A 34 -1.40 -10.18 3.96
N HIS A 35 -2.47 -9.45 4.21
CA HIS A 35 -2.48 -7.99 4.31
C HIS A 35 -2.83 -7.59 5.74
N ASP A 36 -1.90 -6.98 6.45
CA ASP A 36 -2.14 -6.43 7.77
C ASP A 36 -2.62 -4.98 7.60
N VAL A 37 -3.92 -4.79 7.74
CA VAL A 37 -4.56 -3.49 7.51
C VAL A 37 -4.12 -2.50 8.60
N SER A 38 -3.76 -1.28 8.19
CA SER A 38 -3.17 -0.27 9.07
C SER A 38 -3.94 -0.03 10.37
N GLN A 39 -5.24 0.05 10.30
CA GLN A 39 -6.09 0.40 11.45
C GLN A 39 -6.90 -0.81 11.95
N GLY A 40 -6.47 -2.01 11.64
CA GLY A 40 -7.33 -3.11 11.97
C GLY A 40 -6.71 -4.49 11.91
N GLU A 41 -7.29 -5.33 11.13
CA GLU A 41 -7.15 -6.77 11.14
C GLU A 41 -6.18 -7.31 10.09
N ARG A 42 -5.89 -8.58 10.18
CA ARG A 42 -5.20 -9.32 9.12
C ARG A 42 -6.22 -9.90 8.15
N ARG A 43 -6.02 -9.66 6.86
CA ARG A 43 -6.85 -10.23 5.79
C ARG A 43 -6.01 -11.16 4.94
N LYS A 44 -6.54 -12.34 4.64
CA LYS A 44 -5.80 -13.38 3.92
C LYS A 44 -6.25 -13.46 2.47
N GLY A 45 -5.27 -13.63 1.57
CA GLY A 45 -5.50 -13.98 0.18
C GLY A 45 -5.55 -12.81 -0.78
N LYS A 46 -5.16 -13.11 -2.02
CA LYS A 46 -5.13 -12.11 -3.11
C LYS A 46 -6.51 -11.58 -3.45
N LYS A 47 -7.55 -12.41 -3.35
CA LYS A 47 -8.92 -11.99 -3.65
C LYS A 47 -9.36 -10.84 -2.76
N ARG A 48 -9.14 -10.95 -1.45
CA ARG A 48 -9.50 -9.88 -0.52
C ARG A 48 -8.67 -8.62 -0.77
N PHE A 49 -7.41 -8.79 -1.17
CA PHE A 49 -6.56 -7.65 -1.50
C PHE A 49 -7.05 -6.95 -2.78
N ALA A 50 -7.49 -7.70 -3.78
CA ALA A 50 -8.09 -7.13 -4.99
C ALA A 50 -9.35 -6.34 -4.66
N GLU A 51 -10.20 -6.86 -3.78
CA GLU A 51 -11.40 -6.15 -3.30
C GLU A 51 -11.03 -4.87 -2.55
N PHE A 52 -9.98 -4.93 -1.72
CA PHE A 52 -9.45 -3.76 -1.03
C PHE A 52 -8.98 -2.69 -2.01
N LEU A 53 -8.21 -3.08 -3.04
CA LEU A 53 -7.73 -2.14 -4.05
C LEU A 53 -8.89 -1.49 -4.82
N ALA A 54 -9.91 -2.26 -5.17
CA ALA A 54 -11.10 -1.74 -5.85
C ALA A 54 -11.82 -0.71 -4.97
N HIS A 55 -11.95 -0.99 -3.67
CA HIS A 55 -12.53 -0.05 -2.72
C HIS A 55 -11.69 1.23 -2.60
N MET A 56 -10.37 1.08 -2.53
CA MET A 56 -9.46 2.24 -2.47
C MET A 56 -9.57 3.10 -3.73
N HIS A 57 -9.62 2.48 -4.91
CA HIS A 57 -9.76 3.22 -6.17
C HIS A 57 -11.09 3.98 -6.26
N LYS A 58 -12.15 3.44 -5.64
CA LYS A 58 -13.44 4.11 -5.59
C LYS A 58 -13.41 5.35 -4.69
N CYS A 59 -12.80 5.24 -3.53
CA CYS A 59 -12.85 6.28 -2.50
C CYS A 59 -11.71 7.29 -2.58
N TYR A 60 -10.56 6.89 -3.14
CA TYR A 60 -9.34 7.69 -3.12
C TYR A 60 -8.62 7.64 -4.46
N HIS A 61 -7.96 8.76 -4.80
CA HIS A 61 -6.94 8.76 -5.84
C HIS A 61 -5.62 9.15 -5.22
N GLU A 62 -4.66 8.24 -5.22
CA GLU A 62 -3.40 8.42 -4.50
C GLU A 62 -2.20 8.19 -5.39
N GLN A 63 -1.18 9.07 -5.26
CA GLN A 63 0.09 8.95 -5.97
C GLN A 63 1.22 8.99 -4.95
N LEU A 64 2.20 8.13 -5.15
CA LEU A 64 3.35 7.98 -4.28
C LEU A 64 4.58 8.61 -4.93
N SER A 65 5.41 9.25 -4.12
CA SER A 65 6.67 9.83 -4.56
C SER A 65 7.72 9.67 -3.47
N ASP A 66 8.99 9.92 -3.84
CA ASP A 66 10.12 9.84 -2.91
C ASP A 66 10.15 8.50 -2.18
N ILE A 67 10.04 7.41 -2.93
CA ILE A 67 9.97 6.06 -2.38
C ILE A 67 11.36 5.57 -2.03
N ALA A 68 11.64 5.37 -0.75
CA ALA A 68 12.88 4.79 -0.26
C ALA A 68 12.63 3.33 0.13
N VAL A 69 13.30 2.40 -0.53
CA VAL A 69 13.16 0.96 -0.28
C VAL A 69 14.37 0.46 0.46
N MET A 70 14.15 -0.27 1.54
CA MET A 70 15.17 -0.91 2.35
C MET A 70 14.93 -2.41 2.36
N THR A 71 16.00 -3.19 2.34
CA THR A 71 15.88 -4.66 2.37
C THR A 71 16.79 -5.25 3.43
N SER A 72 16.38 -6.39 3.98
CA SER A 72 17.31 -7.22 4.73
C SER A 72 18.40 -7.79 3.81
N THR A 73 19.51 -8.20 4.37
CA THR A 73 20.66 -8.69 3.62
C THR A 73 20.31 -9.88 2.71
N ASP A 74 19.43 -10.76 3.17
CA ASP A 74 19.01 -11.96 2.44
C ASP A 74 17.79 -11.71 1.52
N GLY A 75 17.24 -10.50 1.51
CA GLY A 75 16.07 -10.16 0.70
C GLY A 75 14.75 -10.73 1.21
N ALA A 76 14.73 -11.38 2.38
CA ALA A 76 13.50 -11.99 2.92
C ALA A 76 12.53 -10.95 3.51
N ARG A 77 13.02 -9.78 3.85
CA ARG A 77 12.23 -8.68 4.43
C ARG A 77 12.53 -7.39 3.71
N ALA A 78 11.54 -6.53 3.62
CA ALA A 78 11.73 -5.19 3.07
C ALA A 78 10.88 -4.17 3.83
N ALA A 79 11.27 -2.91 3.69
CA ALA A 79 10.49 -1.78 4.17
C ALA A 79 10.53 -0.68 3.11
N ALA A 80 9.53 0.18 3.12
CA ALA A 80 9.52 1.36 2.27
C ALA A 80 8.96 2.54 3.05
N GLU A 81 9.50 3.73 2.77
CA GLU A 81 8.94 4.98 3.24
C GLU A 81 8.71 5.87 2.02
N PHE A 82 7.58 6.55 1.97
CA PHE A 82 7.26 7.38 0.82
C PHE A 82 6.31 8.51 1.20
N LYS A 83 6.23 9.48 0.30
CA LYS A 83 5.24 10.56 0.35
C LYS A 83 4.02 10.15 -0.45
N LEU A 84 2.85 10.44 0.09
CA LEU A 84 1.58 10.15 -0.56
C LEU A 84 0.81 11.45 -0.73
N GLU A 85 0.35 11.72 -1.96
CA GLU A 85 -0.60 12.79 -2.24
C GLU A 85 -1.89 12.15 -2.70
N GLY A 86 -3.01 12.55 -2.08
CA GLY A 86 -4.29 11.95 -2.36
C GLY A 86 -5.42 12.95 -2.50
N ARG A 87 -6.50 12.44 -3.07
CA ARG A 87 -7.77 13.13 -3.17
C ARG A 87 -8.86 12.19 -2.70
N TYR A 88 -9.74 12.70 -1.85
CA TYR A 88 -10.83 11.92 -1.27
C TYR A 88 -12.06 12.06 -2.17
N LEU A 89 -12.39 10.98 -2.91
CA LEU A 89 -13.37 11.03 -4.00
C LEU A 89 -14.78 10.62 -3.58
N ALA A 90 -14.89 9.57 -2.77
CA ALA A 90 -16.17 9.05 -2.30
C ALA A 90 -16.04 8.68 -0.83
N THR A 91 -17.08 8.94 -0.08
CA THR A 91 -17.07 8.70 1.37
C THR A 91 -16.78 7.25 1.69
N ASP A 92 -15.73 7.02 2.48
CA ASP A 92 -15.39 5.73 3.03
C ASP A 92 -16.13 5.56 4.36
N GLU A 93 -16.77 4.40 4.54
CA GLU A 93 -17.63 4.13 5.68
C GLU A 93 -16.88 4.34 7.00
N GLY A 94 -17.50 5.08 7.92
CA GLY A 94 -16.94 5.39 9.23
C GLY A 94 -15.95 6.54 9.24
N LEU A 95 -15.71 7.19 8.09
CA LEU A 95 -14.82 8.35 7.98
C LEU A 95 -15.62 9.61 7.62
N PRO A 96 -15.00 10.80 7.73
CA PRO A 96 -15.68 12.05 7.36
C PRO A 96 -16.19 12.03 5.92
N PRO A 97 -17.20 12.86 5.58
CA PRO A 97 -17.74 12.91 4.21
C PRO A 97 -16.69 13.36 3.19
N ALA A 98 -16.69 12.71 2.02
CA ALA A 98 -15.81 13.09 0.92
C ALA A 98 -16.40 14.26 0.13
N ALA A 99 -15.52 15.20 -0.22
CA ALA A 99 -15.85 16.38 -1.03
C ALA A 99 -14.69 16.77 -1.95
N GLY A 100 -13.88 15.80 -2.37
CA GLY A 100 -12.71 16.06 -3.22
C GLY A 100 -11.53 16.67 -2.48
N GLN A 101 -11.48 16.57 -1.15
CA GLN A 101 -10.40 17.12 -0.34
C GLN A 101 -9.06 16.48 -0.72
N THR A 102 -8.00 17.29 -0.76
CA THR A 102 -6.64 16.79 -0.96
C THR A 102 -5.94 16.59 0.37
N TYR A 103 -4.99 15.67 0.39
CA TYR A 103 -4.20 15.40 1.59
C TYR A 103 -2.80 14.92 1.22
N ARG A 104 -1.87 15.06 2.16
CA ARG A 104 -0.49 14.60 2.03
C ARG A 104 -0.09 13.85 3.29
N LEU A 105 0.52 12.69 3.11
CA LEU A 105 0.96 11.86 4.22
C LEU A 105 2.38 11.36 3.98
N THR A 106 3.07 11.04 5.06
CA THR A 106 4.27 10.20 5.01
C THR A 106 3.85 8.82 5.48
N VAL A 107 4.20 7.79 4.69
CA VAL A 107 3.72 6.43 4.89
C VAL A 107 4.90 5.48 4.99
N GLY A 108 4.78 4.49 5.87
CA GLY A 108 5.73 3.40 5.98
C GLY A 108 5.06 2.06 5.72
N ALA A 109 5.78 1.14 5.10
CA ALA A 109 5.27 -0.20 4.81
C ALA A 109 6.33 -1.24 5.09
N PHE A 110 5.88 -2.43 5.49
CA PHE A 110 6.77 -3.56 5.77
C PHE A 110 6.31 -4.78 4.98
N PHE A 111 7.28 -5.56 4.49
CA PHE A 111 7.04 -6.68 3.60
C PHE A 111 7.77 -7.93 4.06
N GLU A 112 7.14 -9.08 3.86
CA GLU A 112 7.82 -10.39 3.90
C GLU A 112 7.81 -10.96 2.48
N ILE A 113 8.93 -11.55 2.09
CA ILE A 113 9.18 -12.04 0.73
C ILE A 113 9.56 -13.51 0.79
N GLU A 114 8.91 -14.34 -0.03
CA GLU A 114 9.26 -15.75 -0.21
C GLU A 114 9.17 -16.11 -1.69
N ASP A 115 10.14 -16.85 -2.18
CA ASP A 115 10.18 -17.33 -3.57
C ASP A 115 9.95 -16.23 -4.60
N GLY A 116 10.53 -15.06 -4.36
CA GLY A 116 10.42 -13.92 -5.27
C GLY A 116 9.07 -13.24 -5.30
N LYS A 117 8.22 -13.48 -4.31
CA LYS A 117 6.89 -12.89 -4.21
C LYS A 117 6.67 -12.27 -2.83
N ILE A 118 5.78 -11.28 -2.76
CA ILE A 118 5.37 -10.66 -1.50
C ILE A 118 4.37 -11.58 -0.83
N THR A 119 4.68 -12.04 0.38
CA THR A 119 3.77 -12.90 1.15
C THR A 119 3.08 -12.16 2.29
N ARG A 120 3.56 -10.96 2.63
CA ARG A 120 2.92 -10.10 3.62
C ARG A 120 3.22 -8.65 3.32
N VAL A 121 2.22 -7.79 3.48
CA VAL A 121 2.41 -6.34 3.51
C VAL A 121 1.63 -5.74 4.69
N SER A 122 2.26 -4.80 5.39
CA SER A 122 1.58 -3.92 6.33
C SER A 122 1.93 -2.47 5.99
N THR A 123 0.92 -1.59 6.04
CA THR A 123 1.10 -0.18 5.69
C THR A 123 0.67 0.66 6.88
N HIS A 124 1.44 1.69 7.20
CA HIS A 124 1.25 2.51 8.39
C HIS A 124 1.25 4.00 8.05
N TYR A 125 0.23 4.69 8.50
CA TYR A 125 0.10 6.13 8.35
C TYR A 125 -0.70 6.69 9.53
N SER A 126 -0.69 8.02 9.68
CA SER A 126 -1.43 8.68 10.74
C SER A 126 -2.86 8.97 10.30
N LEU A 127 -3.82 8.16 10.76
CA LEU A 127 -5.24 8.41 10.52
C LEU A 127 -5.71 9.74 11.15
N PRO A 128 -5.28 10.11 12.38
CA PRO A 128 -5.61 11.44 12.91
C PRO A 128 -5.14 12.60 12.04
N ASP A 129 -3.94 12.49 11.44
CA ASP A 129 -3.43 13.52 10.55
C ASP A 129 -4.26 13.61 9.27
N TRP A 130 -4.58 12.47 8.67
CA TRP A 130 -5.48 12.41 7.51
C TRP A 130 -6.83 13.07 7.83
N THR A 131 -7.40 12.70 8.97
CA THR A 131 -8.71 13.22 9.41
C THR A 131 -8.66 14.72 9.55
N ARG A 132 -7.63 15.29 10.18
CA ARG A 132 -7.47 16.75 10.30
C ARG A 132 -7.46 17.44 8.95
N GLN A 133 -6.76 16.84 7.98
CA GLN A 133 -6.64 17.44 6.65
C GLN A 133 -7.96 17.44 5.89
N VAL A 134 -8.79 16.40 6.04
CA VAL A 134 -10.02 16.29 5.26
C VAL A 134 -11.20 17.01 5.91
N ILE A 135 -11.21 17.23 7.21
CA ILE A 135 -12.28 17.97 7.89
C ILE A 135 -11.96 19.46 8.04
N GLY A 136 -10.68 19.79 8.00
CA GLY A 136 -10.18 21.14 8.19
C GLY A 136 -10.16 21.96 6.97
#